data_263249069ce59dd0ddb9fdc7616ae44b
#
_entry.id   263249069ce59dd0ddb9fdc7616ae44b
#
_cell.length_a   1.000
_cell.length_b   1.000
_cell.length_c   1.000
_cell.angle_alpha   90.00
_cell.angle_beta   90.00
_cell.angle_gamma   90.00
#
_symmetry.space_group_name_H-M   'P 1'
#
loop_
_entity.id
_entity.type
_entity.pdbx_description
1 polymer ?
#
loop_
_entity_poly.entity_id
_entity_poly.type
_entity_poly.pdbx_seq_one_letter_code
_entity_poly.pdbx_strand_id
1 'polypeptide(L)'
;LVELTDEQKAIFSYFMPVKGMEDQLCKALTVASSHLKNKETASRGNLVIKGGQGSGKTTLATSMIKVLQQETGVLDGKIGKIHAEALNQKNVGGLLDKVAGGCLIIEQAGDMEKKTVSELSGLLDADESGLFVILEDTSKGIKRLFAQNETFAKKFSEQISVPIFTNDELVTFARSYSRELGYKIDDMAVLALYNRISNIQRLDQATTLTEVKDIVDEAIHREAHGGLKKAISILTASRYTDDDRIVLTEKDFE
;
A
#
# COMPACT_ATOMS: atom_id res chain seq x y z
N LEU A 1 14.76 -14.91 -2.16
CA LEU A 1 14.88 -14.10 -0.94
C LEU A 1 14.31 -14.89 0.23
N VAL A 2 15.08 -15.05 1.30
CA VAL A 2 14.64 -15.70 2.53
C VAL A 2 14.19 -14.63 3.54
N GLU A 3 14.79 -13.45 3.46
CA GLU A 3 14.49 -12.27 4.29
C GLU A 3 14.64 -11.00 3.48
N LEU A 4 13.91 -9.96 3.87
CA LEU A 4 14.09 -8.62 3.34
C LEU A 4 15.35 -7.99 3.94
N THR A 5 16.07 -7.20 3.14
CA THR A 5 17.16 -6.37 3.65
C THR A 5 16.61 -5.24 4.53
N ASP A 6 17.45 -4.63 5.36
CA ASP A 6 17.03 -3.50 6.19
C ASP A 6 16.50 -2.32 5.36
N GLU A 7 17.08 -2.07 4.20
CA GLU A 7 16.62 -1.05 3.26
C GLU A 7 15.21 -1.38 2.70
N GLN A 8 14.98 -2.64 2.34
CA GLN A 8 13.66 -3.10 1.89
C GLN A 8 12.63 -3.05 3.01
N LYS A 9 12.99 -3.44 4.23
CA LYS A 9 12.13 -3.31 5.42
C LYS A 9 11.74 -1.85 5.67
N ALA A 10 12.64 -0.90 5.45
CA ALA A 10 12.34 0.52 5.55
C ALA A 10 11.31 0.96 4.50
N ILE A 11 11.41 0.46 3.26
CA ILE A 11 10.44 0.73 2.20
C ILE A 11 9.05 0.18 2.54
N PHE A 12 8.98 -1.01 3.16
CA PHE A 12 7.74 -1.66 3.59
C PHE A 12 7.38 -1.39 5.06
N SER A 13 7.89 -0.33 5.66
CA SER A 13 7.82 -0.09 7.11
C SER A 13 6.41 -0.21 7.69
N TYR A 14 5.39 0.26 6.97
CA TYR A 14 4.00 0.20 7.42
C TYR A 14 3.43 -1.23 7.51
N PHE A 15 4.02 -2.17 6.77
CA PHE A 15 3.53 -3.55 6.68
C PHE A 15 4.37 -4.53 7.49
N MET A 16 5.55 -4.14 7.96
CA MET A 16 6.44 -5.02 8.74
C MET A 16 5.82 -5.56 10.03
N PRO A 17 4.99 -4.78 10.78
CA PRO A 17 4.31 -5.30 11.96
C PRO A 17 3.24 -6.35 11.65
N VAL A 18 2.78 -6.46 10.40
CA VAL A 18 1.72 -7.37 10.01
C VAL A 18 2.27 -8.80 9.94
N LYS A 19 1.71 -9.67 10.78
CA LYS A 19 2.15 -11.08 10.87
C LYS A 19 2.05 -11.79 9.52
N GLY A 20 3.14 -12.42 9.10
CA GLY A 20 3.23 -13.17 7.85
C GLY A 20 3.42 -12.32 6.60
N MET A 21 3.45 -11.00 6.73
CA MET A 21 3.62 -10.11 5.57
C MET A 21 5.00 -10.23 4.94
N GLU A 22 6.05 -10.30 5.74
CA GLU A 22 7.41 -10.43 5.21
C GLU A 22 7.57 -11.66 4.33
N ASP A 23 7.02 -12.81 4.74
CA ASP A 23 7.06 -14.04 3.94
C ASP A 23 6.34 -13.89 2.60
N GLN A 24 5.16 -13.26 2.60
CA GLN A 24 4.42 -12.97 1.37
C GLN A 24 5.22 -12.04 0.43
N LEU A 25 5.84 -11.00 0.99
CA LEU A 25 6.65 -10.04 0.23
C LEU A 25 7.88 -10.70 -0.38
N CYS A 26 8.62 -11.48 0.41
CA CYS A 26 9.79 -12.22 -0.09
C CYS A 26 9.44 -13.13 -1.25
N LYS A 27 8.37 -13.89 -1.13
CA LYS A 27 7.90 -14.80 -2.18
C LYS A 27 7.49 -14.03 -3.44
N ALA A 28 6.66 -13.00 -3.30
CA ALA A 28 6.19 -12.20 -4.42
C ALA A 28 7.33 -11.45 -5.13
N LEU A 29 8.27 -10.88 -4.38
CA LEU A 29 9.45 -10.20 -4.93
C LEU A 29 10.34 -11.16 -5.71
N THR A 30 10.59 -12.35 -5.18
CA THR A 30 11.42 -13.37 -5.84
C THR A 30 10.83 -13.76 -7.19
N VAL A 31 9.54 -14.07 -7.23
CA VAL A 31 8.85 -14.49 -8.47
C VAL A 31 8.78 -13.33 -9.46
N ALA A 32 8.36 -12.15 -9.02
CA ALA A 32 8.25 -10.97 -9.87
C ALA A 32 9.61 -10.57 -10.46
N SER A 33 10.68 -10.56 -9.66
CA SER A 33 12.04 -10.26 -10.14
C SER A 33 12.49 -11.21 -11.24
N SER A 34 12.21 -12.50 -11.11
CA SER A 34 12.54 -13.51 -12.13
C SER A 34 11.82 -13.22 -13.46
N HIS A 35 10.52 -12.99 -13.40
CA HIS A 35 9.72 -12.68 -14.60
C HIS A 35 10.11 -11.34 -15.24
N LEU A 36 10.41 -10.33 -14.45
CA LEU A 36 10.86 -9.03 -14.94
C LEU A 36 12.16 -9.10 -15.71
N LYS A 37 13.14 -9.82 -15.19
CA LYS A 37 14.44 -10.02 -15.86
C LYS A 37 14.28 -10.71 -17.23
N ASN A 38 13.28 -11.55 -17.38
CA ASN A 38 12.97 -12.26 -18.62
C ASN A 38 11.95 -11.52 -19.50
N LYS A 39 11.44 -10.35 -19.10
CA LYS A 39 10.38 -9.59 -19.76
C LYS A 39 9.08 -10.38 -19.96
N GLU A 40 8.75 -11.23 -19.01
CA GLU A 40 7.59 -12.13 -19.08
C GLU A 40 6.41 -11.67 -18.21
N THR A 41 6.54 -10.57 -17.48
CA THR A 41 5.55 -10.15 -16.47
C THR A 41 4.15 -9.98 -17.03
N ALA A 42 3.99 -9.29 -18.13
CA ALA A 42 2.67 -8.99 -18.71
C ALA A 42 1.87 -10.26 -19.01
N SER A 43 2.52 -11.30 -19.52
CA SER A 43 1.84 -12.54 -19.93
C SER A 43 1.65 -13.55 -18.81
N ARG A 44 2.46 -13.50 -17.73
CA ARG A 44 2.38 -14.52 -16.66
C ARG A 44 2.97 -14.16 -15.30
N GLY A 45 3.60 -13.01 -15.14
CA GLY A 45 4.34 -12.64 -13.94
C GLY A 45 3.73 -11.50 -13.15
N ASN A 46 2.47 -11.15 -13.38
CA ASN A 46 1.80 -10.05 -12.71
C ASN A 46 1.38 -10.39 -11.28
N LEU A 47 1.00 -9.37 -10.52
CA LEU A 47 0.71 -9.43 -9.10
C LEU A 47 -0.73 -9.04 -8.79
N VAL A 48 -1.32 -9.71 -7.80
CA VAL A 48 -2.58 -9.30 -7.18
C VAL A 48 -2.33 -8.89 -5.73
N ILE A 49 -2.88 -7.76 -5.33
CA ILE A 49 -2.94 -7.33 -3.93
C ILE A 49 -4.39 -7.31 -3.47
N LYS A 50 -4.71 -8.14 -2.50
CA LYS A 50 -6.06 -8.27 -1.94
C LYS A 50 -6.13 -7.62 -0.56
N GLY A 51 -7.21 -6.93 -0.30
CA GLY A 51 -7.46 -6.31 1.00
C GLY A 51 -8.72 -5.46 1.00
N GLY A 52 -9.18 -5.09 2.17
CA GLY A 52 -10.30 -4.18 2.33
C GLY A 52 -9.99 -2.77 1.83
N GLN A 53 -11.02 -1.97 1.66
CA GLN A 53 -10.86 -0.56 1.32
C GLN A 53 -10.06 0.17 2.41
N GLY A 54 -9.10 0.99 2.04
CA GLY A 54 -8.25 1.73 2.98
C GLY A 54 -7.17 0.89 3.67
N SER A 55 -6.98 -0.38 3.31
CA SER A 55 -5.97 -1.25 3.90
C SER A 55 -4.53 -0.96 3.45
N GLY A 56 -4.33 -0.01 2.53
CA GLY A 56 -3.00 0.38 2.06
C GLY A 56 -2.51 -0.39 0.84
N LYS A 57 -3.39 -1.01 0.06
CA LYS A 57 -3.02 -1.79 -1.13
C LYS A 57 -2.17 -0.98 -2.13
N THR A 58 -2.55 0.27 -2.40
CA THR A 58 -1.81 1.13 -3.34
C THR A 58 -0.44 1.51 -2.79
N THR A 59 -0.34 1.78 -1.49
CA THR A 59 0.94 2.03 -0.82
C THR A 59 1.85 0.81 -0.94
N LEU A 60 1.30 -0.39 -0.72
CA LEU A 60 2.03 -1.64 -0.88
C LEU A 60 2.48 -1.86 -2.33
N ALA A 61 1.60 -1.63 -3.31
CA ALA A 61 1.93 -1.72 -4.73
C ALA A 61 3.09 -0.79 -5.11
N THR A 62 3.04 0.46 -4.69
CA THR A 62 4.09 1.44 -4.95
C THR A 62 5.42 1.03 -4.32
N SER A 63 5.39 0.53 -3.10
CA SER A 63 6.58 0.00 -2.41
C SER A 63 7.17 -1.23 -3.13
N MET A 64 6.33 -2.14 -3.60
CA MET A 64 6.74 -3.29 -4.41
C MET A 64 7.46 -2.86 -5.68
N ILE A 65 6.88 -1.91 -6.42
CA ILE A 65 7.49 -1.38 -7.64
C ILE A 65 8.86 -0.79 -7.36
N LYS A 66 8.99 0.01 -6.30
CA LYS A 66 10.26 0.63 -5.91
C LYS A 66 11.35 -0.41 -5.64
N VAL A 67 11.03 -1.44 -4.87
CA VAL A 67 11.97 -2.53 -4.58
C VAL A 67 12.34 -3.30 -5.85
N LEU A 68 11.35 -3.61 -6.71
CA LEU A 68 11.60 -4.31 -7.97
C LEU A 68 12.47 -3.50 -8.93
N GLN A 69 12.29 -2.20 -9.00
CA GLN A 69 13.16 -1.30 -9.78
C GLN A 69 14.61 -1.35 -9.29
N GLN A 70 14.80 -1.33 -7.97
CA GLN A 70 16.14 -1.39 -7.36
C GLN A 70 16.82 -2.75 -7.60
N GLU A 71 16.08 -3.85 -7.46
CA GLU A 71 16.62 -5.20 -7.62
C GLU A 71 16.90 -5.60 -9.06
N THR A 72 16.07 -5.20 -9.98
CA THR A 72 16.12 -5.68 -11.37
C THR A 72 16.75 -4.69 -12.33
N GLY A 73 16.78 -3.40 -12.00
CA GLY A 73 17.21 -2.34 -12.91
C GLY A 73 16.27 -2.12 -14.09
N VAL A 74 15.08 -2.72 -14.06
CA VAL A 74 14.03 -2.56 -15.09
C VAL A 74 12.82 -1.84 -14.49
N LEU A 75 11.70 -1.73 -15.22
CA LEU A 75 10.54 -0.91 -14.87
C LEU A 75 10.86 0.59 -14.86
N ASP A 76 11.65 1.03 -15.82
CA ASP A 76 12.03 2.42 -16.01
C ASP A 76 10.97 3.23 -16.77
N GLY A 77 9.91 2.58 -17.25
CA GLY A 77 8.75 3.20 -17.84
C GLY A 77 7.87 3.93 -16.82
N LYS A 78 6.75 4.45 -17.29
CA LYS A 78 5.79 5.18 -16.44
C LYS A 78 5.00 4.22 -15.55
N ILE A 79 4.63 4.72 -14.38
CA ILE A 79 3.68 4.04 -13.49
C ILE A 79 2.31 4.69 -13.71
N GLY A 80 1.36 3.92 -14.25
CA GLY A 80 -0.02 4.32 -14.39
C GLY A 80 -0.88 3.71 -13.28
N LYS A 81 -1.88 4.47 -12.81
CA LYS A 81 -2.87 4.01 -11.85
C LYS A 81 -4.26 4.39 -12.36
N ILE A 82 -5.18 3.44 -12.38
CA ILE A 82 -6.53 3.64 -12.90
C ILE A 82 -7.54 2.77 -12.14
N HIS A 83 -8.73 3.31 -11.90
CA HIS A 83 -9.87 2.51 -11.45
C HIS A 83 -10.45 1.69 -12.61
N ALA A 84 -10.92 0.50 -12.30
CA ALA A 84 -11.52 -0.40 -13.29
C ALA A 84 -12.68 0.24 -14.06
N GLU A 85 -13.54 1.00 -13.38
CA GLU A 85 -14.64 1.70 -14.05
C GLU A 85 -14.16 2.70 -15.10
N ALA A 86 -13.11 3.46 -14.81
CA ALA A 86 -12.49 4.36 -15.76
C ALA A 86 -11.83 3.61 -16.91
N LEU A 87 -11.21 2.46 -16.64
CA LEU A 87 -10.60 1.62 -17.67
C LEU A 87 -11.63 1.07 -18.66
N ASN A 88 -12.83 0.75 -18.19
CA ASN A 88 -13.94 0.30 -19.03
C ASN A 88 -14.34 1.33 -20.11
N GLN A 89 -14.04 2.61 -19.87
CA GLN A 89 -14.39 3.72 -20.77
C GLN A 89 -13.21 4.21 -21.62
N LYS A 90 -12.02 3.60 -21.47
CA LYS A 90 -10.81 4.04 -22.16
C LYS A 90 -10.38 3.10 -23.28
N ASN A 91 -9.57 3.63 -24.18
CA ASN A 91 -8.80 2.81 -25.11
C ASN A 91 -7.68 2.11 -24.35
N VAL A 92 -7.87 0.81 -24.06
CA VAL A 92 -6.93 0.00 -23.29
C VAL A 92 -5.57 -0.07 -23.98
N GLY A 93 -5.53 -0.29 -25.29
CA GLY A 93 -4.28 -0.34 -26.05
C GLY A 93 -3.48 0.97 -25.95
N GLY A 94 -4.15 2.10 -26.08
CA GLY A 94 -3.51 3.41 -25.93
C GLY A 94 -2.95 3.66 -24.53
N LEU A 95 -3.63 3.16 -23.49
CA LEU A 95 -3.15 3.24 -22.12
C LEU A 95 -1.90 2.37 -21.92
N LEU A 96 -1.91 1.13 -22.42
CA LEU A 96 -0.74 0.24 -22.31
C LEU A 96 0.48 0.79 -23.04
N ASP A 97 0.28 1.45 -24.18
CA ASP A 97 1.39 2.12 -24.90
C ASP A 97 2.04 3.22 -24.05
N LYS A 98 1.26 3.96 -23.27
CA LYS A 98 1.77 5.02 -22.40
C LYS A 98 2.58 4.50 -21.22
N VAL A 99 2.31 3.30 -20.74
CA VAL A 99 3.00 2.68 -19.58
C VAL A 99 3.94 1.55 -20.00
N ALA A 100 4.20 1.39 -21.29
CA ALA A 100 5.06 0.34 -21.82
C ALA A 100 6.42 0.32 -21.11
N GLY A 101 6.88 -0.86 -20.71
CA GLY A 101 8.12 -1.05 -19.94
C GLY A 101 8.05 -0.60 -18.48
N GLY A 102 6.92 -0.10 -18.04
CA GLY A 102 6.67 0.34 -16.66
C GLY A 102 5.64 -0.53 -15.95
N CYS A 103 4.73 0.12 -15.22
CA CYS A 103 3.72 -0.55 -14.41
C CYS A 103 2.33 0.03 -14.65
N LEU A 104 1.32 -0.83 -14.52
CA LEU A 104 -0.08 -0.45 -14.47
C LEU A 104 -0.70 -1.00 -13.21
N ILE A 105 -1.24 -0.12 -12.35
CA ILE A 105 -2.01 -0.49 -11.17
C ILE A 105 -3.48 -0.29 -11.50
N ILE A 106 -4.27 -1.36 -11.40
CA ILE A 106 -5.72 -1.31 -11.62
C ILE A 106 -6.41 -1.48 -10.27
N GLU A 107 -7.05 -0.41 -9.79
CA GLU A 107 -7.80 -0.39 -8.55
C GLU A 107 -9.24 -0.88 -8.78
N GLN A 108 -9.80 -1.56 -7.77
CA GLN A 108 -11.14 -2.15 -7.85
C GLN A 108 -11.29 -3.05 -9.09
N ALA A 109 -10.28 -3.88 -9.32
CA ALA A 109 -10.13 -4.67 -10.54
C ALA A 109 -11.34 -5.57 -10.86
N GLY A 110 -12.07 -6.01 -9.83
CA GLY A 110 -13.29 -6.80 -9.99
C GLY A 110 -14.43 -6.08 -10.71
N ASP A 111 -14.36 -4.75 -10.86
CA ASP A 111 -15.35 -3.94 -11.57
C ASP A 111 -15.03 -3.80 -13.07
N MET A 112 -13.99 -4.42 -13.57
CA MET A 112 -13.75 -4.50 -15.01
C MET A 112 -14.86 -5.32 -15.69
N GLU A 113 -15.37 -4.78 -16.80
CA GLU A 113 -16.34 -5.48 -17.65
C GLU A 113 -15.65 -6.62 -18.40
N LYS A 114 -16.41 -7.65 -18.77
CA LYS A 114 -15.91 -8.79 -19.55
C LYS A 114 -15.14 -8.38 -20.80
N LYS A 115 -15.67 -7.38 -21.52
CA LYS A 115 -15.02 -6.82 -22.71
C LYS A 115 -13.65 -6.24 -22.39
N THR A 116 -13.55 -5.48 -21.32
CA THR A 116 -12.29 -4.86 -20.87
C THR A 116 -11.26 -5.93 -20.48
N VAL A 117 -11.67 -6.95 -19.74
CA VAL A 117 -10.81 -8.06 -19.32
C VAL A 117 -10.30 -8.83 -20.54
N SER A 118 -11.16 -9.15 -21.51
CA SER A 118 -10.77 -9.86 -22.73
C SER A 118 -9.77 -9.06 -23.56
N GLU A 119 -10.02 -7.77 -23.73
CA GLU A 119 -9.13 -6.87 -24.48
C GLU A 119 -7.76 -6.74 -23.78
N LEU A 120 -7.77 -6.49 -22.47
CA LEU A 120 -6.56 -6.41 -21.66
C LEU A 120 -5.76 -7.73 -21.71
N SER A 121 -6.43 -8.86 -21.57
CA SER A 121 -5.81 -10.18 -21.62
C SER A 121 -5.06 -10.40 -22.93
N GLY A 122 -5.68 -10.08 -24.06
CA GLY A 122 -5.04 -10.20 -25.38
C GLY A 122 -3.83 -9.28 -25.55
N LEU A 123 -3.95 -8.03 -25.08
CA LEU A 123 -2.86 -7.05 -25.15
C LEU A 123 -1.68 -7.44 -24.24
N LEU A 124 -1.94 -8.03 -23.08
CA LEU A 124 -0.88 -8.51 -22.19
C LEU A 124 -0.13 -9.71 -22.79
N ASP A 125 -0.81 -10.59 -23.51
CA ASP A 125 -0.14 -11.68 -24.25
C ASP A 125 0.78 -11.16 -25.34
N ALA A 126 0.42 -10.07 -25.99
CA ALA A 126 1.18 -9.46 -27.07
C ALA A 126 2.28 -8.50 -26.58
N ASP A 127 2.34 -8.22 -25.29
CA ASP A 127 3.30 -7.25 -24.75
C ASP A 127 4.75 -7.77 -24.85
N GLU A 128 5.62 -6.96 -25.42
CA GLU A 128 7.07 -7.20 -25.51
C GLU A 128 7.87 -6.19 -24.68
N SER A 129 7.20 -5.22 -24.05
CA SER A 129 7.84 -4.15 -23.29
C SER A 129 8.33 -4.56 -21.90
N GLY A 130 7.82 -5.66 -21.37
CA GLY A 130 8.03 -6.07 -19.98
C GLY A 130 7.14 -5.32 -18.99
N LEU A 131 5.95 -4.89 -19.43
CA LEU A 131 4.95 -4.26 -18.57
C LEU A 131 4.62 -5.16 -17.36
N PHE A 132 4.55 -4.55 -16.20
CA PHE A 132 4.14 -5.19 -14.95
C PHE A 132 2.78 -4.67 -14.51
N VAL A 133 1.81 -5.57 -14.32
CA VAL A 133 0.45 -5.21 -13.92
C VAL A 133 0.19 -5.66 -12.49
N ILE A 134 -0.37 -4.75 -11.69
CA ILE A 134 -0.83 -5.04 -10.34
C ILE A 134 -2.34 -4.80 -10.28
N LEU A 135 -3.09 -5.83 -9.90
CA LEU A 135 -4.51 -5.73 -9.62
C LEU A 135 -4.72 -5.52 -8.12
N GLU A 136 -5.59 -4.59 -7.76
CA GLU A 136 -6.00 -4.33 -6.38
C GLU A 136 -7.51 -4.49 -6.26
N ASP A 137 -7.95 -5.29 -5.31
CA ASP A 137 -9.35 -5.40 -4.92
C ASP A 137 -9.49 -6.20 -3.61
N THR A 138 -10.72 -6.36 -3.15
CA THR A 138 -11.05 -7.33 -2.10
C THR A 138 -10.84 -8.76 -2.60
N SER A 139 -10.68 -9.71 -1.68
CA SER A 139 -10.61 -11.14 -2.05
C SER A 139 -11.84 -11.59 -2.86
N LYS A 140 -13.02 -11.08 -2.50
CA LYS A 140 -14.28 -11.38 -3.21
C LYS A 140 -14.25 -10.81 -4.63
N GLY A 141 -13.78 -9.59 -4.81
CA GLY A 141 -13.67 -8.94 -6.12
C GLY A 141 -12.71 -9.68 -7.05
N ILE A 142 -11.56 -10.07 -6.57
CA ILE A 142 -10.57 -10.84 -7.34
C ILE A 142 -11.11 -12.24 -7.70
N LYS A 143 -11.74 -12.92 -6.75
CA LYS A 143 -12.34 -14.24 -7.00
C LYS A 143 -13.39 -14.16 -8.10
N ARG A 144 -14.27 -13.17 -8.06
CA ARG A 144 -15.29 -12.94 -9.10
C ARG A 144 -14.65 -12.64 -10.45
N LEU A 145 -13.65 -11.79 -10.50
CA LEU A 145 -12.92 -11.45 -11.73
C LEU A 145 -12.28 -12.68 -12.36
N PHE A 146 -11.54 -13.45 -11.61
CA PHE A 146 -10.82 -14.61 -12.11
C PHE A 146 -11.72 -15.79 -12.50
N ALA A 147 -12.89 -15.92 -11.84
CA ALA A 147 -13.89 -16.90 -12.24
C ALA A 147 -14.49 -16.62 -13.62
N GLN A 148 -14.50 -15.37 -14.06
CA GLN A 148 -15.03 -14.96 -15.36
C GLN A 148 -14.08 -15.21 -16.54
N ASN A 149 -12.76 -15.23 -16.28
CA ASN A 149 -11.74 -15.37 -17.32
C ASN A 149 -10.50 -16.06 -16.76
N GLU A 150 -10.44 -17.36 -16.96
CA GLU A 150 -9.33 -18.20 -16.48
C GLU A 150 -8.02 -17.87 -17.20
N THR A 151 -8.07 -17.53 -18.47
CA THR A 151 -6.88 -17.14 -19.25
C THR A 151 -6.26 -15.88 -18.69
N PHE A 152 -7.07 -14.90 -18.30
CA PHE A 152 -6.61 -13.70 -17.63
C PHE A 152 -6.04 -14.00 -16.25
N ALA A 153 -6.71 -14.85 -15.47
CA ALA A 153 -6.26 -15.25 -14.12
C ALA A 153 -4.85 -15.84 -14.12
N LYS A 154 -4.51 -16.64 -15.13
CA LYS A 154 -3.19 -17.29 -15.26
C LYS A 154 -2.03 -16.32 -15.46
N LYS A 155 -2.30 -15.07 -15.81
CA LYS A 155 -1.27 -14.04 -15.99
C LYS A 155 -0.77 -13.46 -14.66
N PHE A 156 -1.42 -13.80 -13.55
CA PHE A 156 -1.12 -13.32 -12.20
C PHE A 156 -0.57 -14.48 -11.37
N SER A 157 0.75 -14.57 -11.31
CA SER A 157 1.45 -15.70 -10.67
C SER A 157 1.48 -15.60 -9.15
N GLU A 158 1.42 -14.39 -8.59
CA GLU A 158 1.52 -14.17 -7.15
C GLU A 158 0.38 -13.28 -6.63
N GLN A 159 0.01 -13.55 -5.38
CA GLN A 159 -1.01 -12.78 -4.67
C GLN A 159 -0.51 -12.43 -3.27
N ILE A 160 -0.72 -11.18 -2.87
CA ILE A 160 -0.47 -10.70 -1.52
C ILE A 160 -1.81 -10.34 -0.89
N SER A 161 -2.04 -10.84 0.32
CA SER A 161 -3.24 -10.49 1.10
C SER A 161 -2.86 -9.55 2.23
N VAL A 162 -3.48 -8.38 2.25
CA VAL A 162 -3.36 -7.43 3.37
C VAL A 162 -4.50 -7.76 4.34
N PRO A 163 -4.19 -8.27 5.55
CA PRO A 163 -5.22 -8.71 6.48
C PRO A 163 -5.91 -7.53 7.17
N ILE A 164 -6.94 -7.85 7.95
CA ILE A 164 -7.52 -6.93 8.93
C ILE A 164 -6.48 -6.70 10.03
N PHE A 165 -6.23 -5.44 10.36
CA PHE A 165 -5.25 -5.07 11.36
C PHE A 165 -5.80 -5.17 12.79
N THR A 166 -4.96 -5.66 13.71
CA THR A 166 -5.22 -5.57 15.15
C THR A 166 -5.00 -4.14 15.64
N ASN A 167 -5.51 -3.80 16.83
CA ASN A 167 -5.25 -2.50 17.44
C ASN A 167 -3.75 -2.26 17.67
N ASP A 168 -2.99 -3.27 18.05
CA ASP A 168 -1.54 -3.16 18.23
C ASP A 168 -0.83 -2.86 16.91
N GLU A 169 -1.22 -3.50 15.82
CA GLU A 169 -0.70 -3.22 14.49
C GLU A 169 -1.05 -1.80 14.03
N LEU A 170 -2.27 -1.34 14.31
CA LEU A 170 -2.71 0.03 14.00
C LEU A 170 -1.92 1.08 14.79
N VAL A 171 -1.65 0.84 16.06
CA VAL A 171 -0.82 1.73 16.89
C VAL A 171 0.63 1.75 16.39
N THR A 172 1.17 0.59 16.03
CA THR A 172 2.52 0.50 15.45
C THR A 172 2.60 1.27 14.12
N PHE A 173 1.58 1.15 13.27
CA PHE A 173 1.47 1.97 12.06
C PHE A 173 1.46 3.48 12.38
N ALA A 174 0.65 3.90 13.36
CA ALA A 174 0.58 5.31 13.76
C ALA A 174 1.94 5.84 14.24
N ARG A 175 2.68 5.05 15.00
CA ARG A 175 4.04 5.39 15.44
C ARG A 175 5.02 5.53 14.27
N SER A 176 4.98 4.60 13.32
CA SER A 176 5.84 4.63 12.13
C SER A 176 5.51 5.83 11.23
N TYR A 177 4.23 6.06 10.99
CA TYR A 177 3.76 7.18 10.18
C TYR A 177 4.13 8.54 10.81
N SER A 178 3.90 8.72 12.11
CA SER A 178 4.29 9.96 12.81
C SER A 178 5.81 10.18 12.78
N ARG A 179 6.60 9.12 12.92
CA ARG A 179 8.06 9.18 12.86
C ARG A 179 8.56 9.66 11.50
N GLU A 180 7.98 9.19 10.41
CA GLU A 180 8.33 9.66 9.06
C GLU A 180 8.06 11.15 8.87
N LEU A 181 7.07 11.69 9.56
CA LEU A 181 6.73 13.12 9.54
C LEU A 181 7.53 13.95 10.56
N GLY A 182 8.47 13.35 11.27
CA GLY A 182 9.32 14.04 12.26
C GLY A 182 8.71 14.14 13.65
N TYR A 183 7.72 13.31 13.98
CA TYR A 183 7.03 13.29 15.28
C TYR A 183 7.25 11.98 16.02
N LYS A 184 7.01 12.01 17.33
CA LYS A 184 7.02 10.83 18.19
C LYS A 184 5.77 10.85 19.08
N ILE A 185 5.11 9.73 19.22
CA ILE A 185 3.97 9.55 20.12
C ILE A 185 4.51 9.12 21.49
N ASP A 186 4.26 9.88 22.56
CA ASP A 186 4.70 9.49 23.88
C ASP A 186 3.84 8.34 24.46
N ASP A 187 4.33 7.70 25.53
CA ASP A 187 3.66 6.53 26.10
C ASP A 187 2.26 6.83 26.66
N MET A 188 2.02 8.02 27.15
CA MET A 188 0.69 8.44 27.62
C MET A 188 -0.25 8.67 26.43
N ALA A 189 0.26 9.26 25.36
CA ALA A 189 -0.49 9.48 24.13
C ALA A 189 -0.91 8.18 23.46
N VAL A 190 -0.14 7.08 23.64
CA VAL A 190 -0.51 5.76 23.13
C VAL A 190 -1.86 5.29 23.69
N LEU A 191 -2.14 5.53 24.96
CA LEU A 191 -3.45 5.20 25.56
C LEU A 191 -4.58 6.01 24.93
N ALA A 192 -4.39 7.30 24.70
CA ALA A 192 -5.36 8.15 24.02
C ALA A 192 -5.59 7.68 22.57
N LEU A 193 -4.52 7.30 21.88
CA LEU A 193 -4.60 6.74 20.53
C LEU A 193 -5.39 5.42 20.50
N TYR A 194 -5.14 4.50 21.42
CA TYR A 194 -5.92 3.26 21.57
C TYR A 194 -7.40 3.57 21.77
N ASN A 195 -7.74 4.52 22.63
CA ASN A 195 -9.11 4.94 22.87
C ASN A 195 -9.76 5.50 21.61
N ARG A 196 -9.05 6.33 20.84
CA ARG A 196 -9.54 6.87 19.57
C ARG A 196 -9.79 5.76 18.55
N ILE A 197 -8.88 4.82 18.41
CA ILE A 197 -9.03 3.66 17.51
C ILE A 197 -10.21 2.79 17.95
N SER A 198 -10.34 2.51 19.25
CA SER A 198 -11.46 1.73 19.78
C SER A 198 -12.81 2.40 19.56
N ASN A 199 -12.88 3.73 19.67
CA ASN A 199 -14.13 4.49 19.49
C ASN A 199 -14.60 4.53 18.03
N ILE A 200 -13.72 4.39 17.05
CA ILE A 200 -14.09 4.34 15.63
C ILE A 200 -14.36 2.93 15.13
N GLN A 201 -14.13 1.90 15.96
CA GLN A 201 -14.41 0.52 15.58
C GLN A 201 -15.92 0.29 15.40
N ARG A 202 -16.25 -0.46 14.36
CA ARG A 202 -17.61 -0.84 13.98
C ARG A 202 -17.72 -2.36 13.96
N LEU A 203 -18.91 -2.88 14.28
CA LEU A 203 -19.16 -4.33 14.32
C LEU A 203 -19.08 -4.98 12.93
N ASP A 204 -19.34 -4.21 11.90
CA ASP A 204 -19.48 -4.68 10.51
C ASP A 204 -18.33 -4.27 9.61
N GLN A 205 -17.38 -3.47 10.10
CA GLN A 205 -16.29 -2.93 9.30
C GLN A 205 -15.00 -2.80 10.11
N ALA A 206 -13.90 -3.32 9.58
CA ALA A 206 -12.58 -3.17 10.18
C ALA A 206 -12.07 -1.72 10.10
N THR A 207 -11.31 -1.31 11.11
CA THR A 207 -10.58 -0.04 11.08
C THR A 207 -9.44 -0.11 10.09
N THR A 208 -9.27 0.92 9.26
CA THR A 208 -8.30 0.95 8.17
C THR A 208 -7.07 1.77 8.53
N LEU A 209 -5.97 1.56 7.79
CA LEU A 209 -4.76 2.39 7.91
C LEU A 209 -5.06 3.85 7.57
N THR A 210 -5.94 4.12 6.60
CA THR A 210 -6.35 5.47 6.24
C THR A 210 -7.02 6.20 7.41
N GLU A 211 -7.92 5.53 8.13
CA GLU A 211 -8.56 6.10 9.32
C GLU A 211 -7.56 6.43 10.42
N VAL A 212 -6.58 5.56 10.66
CA VAL A 212 -5.51 5.80 11.64
C VAL A 212 -4.58 6.94 11.19
N LYS A 213 -4.24 6.99 9.91
CA LYS A 213 -3.49 8.09 9.32
C LYS A 213 -4.19 9.44 9.57
N ASP A 214 -5.49 9.50 9.36
CA ASP A 214 -6.29 10.72 9.59
C ASP A 214 -6.25 11.14 11.07
N ILE A 215 -6.29 10.20 12.00
CA ILE A 215 -6.14 10.48 13.44
C ILE A 215 -4.77 11.10 13.74
N VAL A 216 -3.69 10.56 13.19
CA VAL A 216 -2.33 11.10 13.38
C VAL A 216 -2.19 12.47 12.73
N ASP A 217 -2.71 12.67 11.51
CA ASP A 217 -2.68 13.95 10.81
C ASP A 217 -3.42 15.02 11.62
N GLU A 218 -4.56 14.69 12.23
CA GLU A 218 -5.31 15.57 13.11
C GLU A 218 -4.52 15.93 14.37
N ALA A 219 -3.86 14.97 15.00
CA ALA A 219 -3.02 15.19 16.17
C ALA A 219 -1.83 16.13 15.86
N ILE A 220 -1.17 15.92 14.72
CA ILE A 220 -0.09 16.78 14.23
C ILE A 220 -0.61 18.21 13.99
N HIS A 221 -1.79 18.35 13.39
CA HIS A 221 -2.42 19.65 13.16
C HIS A 221 -2.71 20.38 14.48
N ARG A 222 -3.23 19.69 15.48
CA ARG A 222 -3.48 20.25 16.82
C ARG A 222 -2.19 20.70 17.51
N GLU A 223 -1.14 19.90 17.44
CA GLU A 223 0.16 20.25 17.97
C GLU A 223 0.69 21.53 17.29
N ALA A 224 0.66 21.60 15.98
CA ALA A 224 1.17 22.73 15.21
C ALA A 224 0.42 24.05 15.47
N HIS A 225 -0.87 23.99 15.83
CA HIS A 225 -1.74 25.14 16.01
C HIS A 225 -2.00 25.49 17.50
N GLY A 226 -1.22 24.90 18.42
CA GLY A 226 -1.39 25.09 19.88
C GLY A 226 -1.14 26.50 20.43
N GLY A 227 -0.83 27.49 19.60
CA GLY A 227 -0.76 28.91 19.95
C GLY A 227 0.19 29.26 21.12
N LEU A 228 -0.25 30.17 22.01
CA LEU A 228 0.54 30.66 23.15
C LEU A 228 0.91 29.56 24.16
N LYS A 229 0.08 28.52 24.29
CA LYS A 229 0.38 27.36 25.14
C LYS A 229 1.59 26.58 24.63
N LYS A 230 1.84 26.60 23.32
CA LYS A 230 3.00 25.97 22.69
C LYS A 230 4.30 26.69 23.05
N ALA A 231 4.31 28.04 23.06
CA ALA A 231 5.47 28.82 23.44
C ALA A 231 5.90 28.56 24.89
N ILE A 232 4.93 28.43 25.80
CA ILE A 232 5.18 28.13 27.22
C ILE A 232 5.67 26.69 27.41
N SER A 233 5.10 25.71 26.66
CA SER A 233 5.51 24.31 26.77
C SER A 233 6.91 24.03 26.20
N ILE A 234 7.34 24.80 25.21
CA ILE A 234 8.71 24.74 24.67
C ILE A 234 9.73 25.23 25.71
N LEU A 235 9.33 26.20 26.56
CA LEU A 235 10.19 26.76 27.61
C LEU A 235 10.23 25.89 28.89
N THR A 236 9.21 25.07 29.13
CA THR A 236 9.04 24.35 30.41
C THR A 236 9.13 22.84 30.33
N ALA A 237 8.90 22.23 29.17
CA ALA A 237 9.02 20.80 28.95
C ALA A 237 9.54 20.54 27.54
N SER A 238 10.60 19.76 27.44
CA SER A 238 11.12 19.36 26.13
C SER A 238 10.08 18.54 25.37
N ARG A 239 9.50 19.12 24.32
CA ARG A 239 8.67 18.40 23.33
C ARG A 239 9.52 17.76 22.24
N TYR A 240 10.83 17.84 22.39
CA TYR A 240 11.78 17.23 21.47
C TYR A 240 12.44 16.05 22.12
N THR A 241 12.66 15.00 21.35
CA THR A 241 13.48 13.86 21.76
C THR A 241 14.96 14.15 21.46
N ASP A 242 15.87 13.30 21.95
CA ASP A 242 17.31 13.40 21.67
C ASP A 242 17.64 13.37 20.17
N ASP A 243 16.72 12.90 19.32
CA ASP A 243 16.81 12.87 17.86
C ASP A 243 16.02 14.01 17.18
N ASP A 244 15.73 15.10 17.90
CA ASP A 244 15.05 16.32 17.44
C ASP A 244 13.62 16.12 16.91
N ARG A 245 12.93 15.04 17.32
CA ARG A 245 11.52 14.82 16.97
C ARG A 245 10.58 15.56 17.91
N ILE A 246 9.51 16.11 17.32
CA ILE A 246 8.43 16.73 18.09
C ILE A 246 7.57 15.64 18.71
N VAL A 247 7.29 15.75 20.02
CA VAL A 247 6.51 14.77 20.77
C VAL A 247 5.02 15.08 20.68
N LEU A 248 4.22 14.14 20.19
CA LEU A 248 2.76 14.16 20.27
C LEU A 248 2.33 13.64 21.63
N THR A 249 1.50 14.39 22.33
CA THR A 249 1.02 14.09 23.68
C THR A 249 -0.44 13.66 23.67
N GLU A 250 -0.93 13.19 24.83
CA GLU A 250 -2.33 12.78 25.02
C GLU A 250 -3.32 13.83 24.50
N LYS A 251 -3.06 15.12 24.77
CA LYS A 251 -3.92 16.22 24.35
C LYS A 251 -4.05 16.40 22.84
N ASP A 252 -3.07 15.94 22.08
CA ASP A 252 -3.11 16.02 20.62
C ASP A 252 -4.07 14.98 20.03
N PHE A 253 -4.40 13.91 20.80
CA PHE A 253 -5.32 12.85 20.39
C PHE A 253 -6.74 12.97 21.03
N GLU A 254 -6.96 13.91 21.96
CA GLU A 254 -8.28 14.22 22.52
C GLU A 254 -9.09 15.07 21.53
#